data_3e10d07e2571576109c6c4cba1386e5b
#
_entry.id   3e10d07e2571576109c6c4cba1386e5b
#
_cell.length_a   1.000
_cell.length_b   1.000
_cell.length_c   1.000
_cell.angle_alpha   90.00
_cell.angle_beta   90.00
_cell.angle_gamma   90.00
#
_symmetry.space_group_name_H-M   'P 1'
#
loop_
_entity.id
_entity.type
_entity.pdbx_description
1 polymer ?
#
loop_
_entity_poly.entity_id
_entity_poly.type
_entity_poly.pdbx_seq_one_letter_code
_entity_poly.pdbx_strand_id
1 'polypeptide(L)'
;IISHPAFQRLRRIRQLAWTDQVYPGAMHTRFEHSLGVMYVATAMFDGIVNSSRDTLMHDLKFDEAGLHRDRILVRLTALLHDVGHSPFSHAAEDLFPKVESAGETRFKHEAYSAAIIKDKLREVIEQHALNDNYHVRADEVANLLEGLPESGRSLVWRDIITGQMDADRMDYLLRDSLH
;
A
#
# COMPACT_ATOMS: atom_id res chain seq x y z
N ILE A 1 -11.46 8.13 1.39
CA ILE A 1 -10.63 7.07 2.01
C ILE A 1 -9.98 7.59 3.28
N ILE A 2 -9.19 8.67 3.22
CA ILE A 2 -8.42 9.19 4.38
C ILE A 2 -9.33 9.46 5.60
N SER A 3 -10.54 9.98 5.40
CA SER A 3 -11.50 10.24 6.48
C SER A 3 -12.21 8.99 7.01
N HIS A 4 -12.05 7.83 6.37
CA HIS A 4 -12.71 6.61 6.79
C HIS A 4 -12.13 6.08 8.13
N PRO A 5 -12.97 5.60 9.07
CA PRO A 5 -12.51 5.13 10.39
C PRO A 5 -11.41 4.08 10.33
N ALA A 6 -11.45 3.15 9.38
CA ALA A 6 -10.43 2.13 9.18
C ALA A 6 -9.05 2.73 8.90
N PHE A 7 -8.96 3.84 8.17
CA PHE A 7 -7.72 4.55 7.91
C PHE A 7 -7.34 5.47 9.08
N GLN A 8 -8.32 6.20 9.64
CA GLN A 8 -8.09 7.12 10.76
C GLN A 8 -7.51 6.44 12.01
N ARG A 9 -7.80 5.14 12.24
CA ARG A 9 -7.21 4.41 13.37
C ARG A 9 -5.68 4.36 13.33
N LEU A 10 -5.04 4.48 12.13
CA LEU A 10 -3.59 4.50 11.97
C LEU A 10 -2.92 5.67 12.71
N ARG A 11 -3.65 6.74 13.01
CA ARG A 11 -3.16 7.85 13.86
C ARG A 11 -2.82 7.43 15.29
N ARG A 12 -3.34 6.29 15.73
CA ARG A 12 -3.12 5.73 17.08
C ARG A 12 -2.16 4.55 17.09
N ILE A 13 -1.59 4.22 15.94
CA ILE A 13 -0.64 3.10 15.78
C ILE A 13 0.71 3.72 15.43
N ARG A 14 1.67 3.56 16.36
CA ARG A 14 3.04 4.03 16.12
C ARG A 14 3.74 3.12 15.13
N GLN A 15 4.53 3.71 14.23
CA GLN A 15 5.29 2.97 13.23
C GLN A 15 6.28 2.01 13.89
N LEU A 16 7.00 2.47 14.89
CA LEU A 16 8.06 1.74 15.57
C LEU A 16 7.64 1.17 16.95
N ALA A 17 6.34 0.91 17.12
CA ALA A 17 5.77 0.33 18.35
C ALA A 17 6.24 1.05 19.63
N TRP A 18 7.03 0.40 20.50
CA TRP A 18 7.51 0.92 21.77
C TRP A 18 8.91 1.56 21.71
N THR A 19 9.47 1.75 20.53
CA THR A 19 10.82 2.29 20.34
C THR A 19 10.98 3.69 20.94
N ASP A 20 9.90 4.45 21.04
CA ASP A 20 9.87 5.77 21.69
C ASP A 20 10.27 5.74 23.19
N GLN A 21 10.21 4.59 23.84
CA GLN A 21 10.69 4.44 25.21
C GLN A 21 12.22 4.54 25.33
N VAL A 22 12.93 4.31 24.24
CA VAL A 22 14.40 4.41 24.14
C VAL A 22 14.82 5.59 23.25
N TYR A 23 14.09 5.81 22.18
CA TYR A 23 14.32 6.89 21.22
C TYR A 23 13.11 7.84 21.22
N PRO A 24 13.12 8.92 22.02
CA PRO A 24 11.96 9.79 22.21
C PRO A 24 11.43 10.44 20.93
N GLY A 25 12.26 10.57 19.88
CA GLY A 25 11.87 11.08 18.58
C GLY A 25 11.00 10.12 17.75
N ALA A 26 11.01 8.82 18.05
CA ALA A 26 10.31 7.78 17.32
C ALA A 26 8.78 7.78 17.57
N MET A 27 8.14 8.95 17.41
CA MET A 27 6.73 9.20 17.75
C MET A 27 5.78 9.13 16.55
N HIS A 28 6.30 9.07 15.34
CA HIS A 28 5.50 9.09 14.13
C HIS A 28 4.58 7.86 14.03
N THR A 29 3.45 8.07 13.38
CA THR A 29 2.37 7.09 13.28
C THR A 29 2.32 6.44 11.91
N ARG A 30 1.67 5.28 11.81
CA ARG A 30 1.41 4.63 10.52
C ARG A 30 0.55 5.48 9.59
N PHE A 31 -0.22 6.43 10.12
CA PHE A 31 -0.98 7.38 9.31
C PHE A 31 -0.07 8.27 8.46
N GLU A 32 0.94 8.88 9.06
CA GLU A 32 1.90 9.75 8.38
C GLU A 32 2.75 8.95 7.40
N HIS A 33 3.19 7.77 7.82
CA HIS A 33 3.92 6.83 6.99
C HIS A 33 3.11 6.43 5.74
N SER A 34 1.86 6.01 5.89
CA SER A 34 1.01 5.64 4.74
C SER A 34 0.84 6.79 3.73
N LEU A 35 0.75 8.04 4.19
CA LEU A 35 0.74 9.21 3.31
C LEU A 35 2.08 9.40 2.60
N GLY A 36 3.18 9.20 3.30
CA GLY A 36 4.53 9.26 2.75
C GLY A 36 4.75 8.19 1.70
N VAL A 37 4.38 6.93 1.99
CA VAL A 37 4.47 5.81 1.03
C VAL A 37 3.67 6.10 -0.24
N MET A 38 2.44 6.62 -0.11
CA MET A 38 1.66 7.05 -1.28
C MET A 38 2.39 8.14 -2.09
N TYR A 39 3.04 9.10 -1.43
CA TYR A 39 3.80 10.15 -2.11
C TYR A 39 5.00 9.56 -2.86
N VAL A 40 5.80 8.73 -2.20
CA VAL A 40 6.98 8.08 -2.78
C VAL A 40 6.58 7.16 -3.95
N ALA A 41 5.56 6.32 -3.77
CA ALA A 41 5.05 5.45 -4.84
C ALA A 41 4.58 6.26 -6.06
N THR A 42 3.96 7.42 -5.82
CA THR A 42 3.57 8.33 -6.91
C THR A 42 4.79 8.86 -7.67
N ALA A 43 5.81 9.30 -6.95
CA ALA A 43 7.04 9.82 -7.56
C ALA A 43 7.79 8.72 -8.34
N MET A 44 7.85 7.50 -7.80
CA MET A 44 8.43 6.34 -8.49
C MET A 44 7.66 6.03 -9.78
N PHE A 45 6.33 5.95 -9.71
CA PHE A 45 5.49 5.71 -10.86
C PHE A 45 5.70 6.78 -11.95
N ASP A 46 5.62 8.05 -11.58
CA ASP A 46 5.80 9.18 -12.50
C ASP A 46 7.22 9.18 -13.10
N GLY A 47 8.25 8.83 -12.31
CA GLY A 47 9.63 8.69 -12.78
C GLY A 47 9.77 7.57 -13.82
N ILE A 48 9.19 6.39 -13.57
CA ILE A 48 9.21 5.25 -14.51
C ILE A 48 8.48 5.62 -15.81
N VAL A 49 7.27 6.21 -15.70
CA VAL A 49 6.50 6.61 -16.88
C VAL A 49 7.25 7.63 -17.72
N ASN A 50 7.90 8.61 -17.09
CA ASN A 50 8.64 9.65 -17.82
C ASN A 50 9.92 9.10 -18.46
N SER A 51 10.65 8.22 -17.79
CA SER A 51 11.93 7.69 -18.29
C SER A 51 11.77 6.55 -19.29
N SER A 52 10.67 5.79 -19.24
CA SER A 52 10.47 4.58 -20.03
C SER A 52 9.21 4.64 -20.89
N ARG A 53 8.77 5.86 -21.25
CA ARG A 53 7.50 6.10 -21.96
C ARG A 53 7.40 5.31 -23.26
N ASP A 54 8.45 5.34 -24.06
CA ASP A 54 8.46 4.65 -25.36
C ASP A 54 8.31 3.12 -25.17
N THR A 55 9.01 2.54 -24.23
CA THR A 55 8.88 1.11 -23.91
C THR A 55 7.48 0.78 -23.42
N LEU A 56 6.92 1.59 -22.50
CA LEU A 56 5.56 1.39 -21.99
C LEU A 56 4.53 1.44 -23.12
N MET A 57 4.60 2.45 -23.99
CA MET A 57 3.61 2.66 -25.05
C MET A 57 3.79 1.70 -26.25
N HIS A 58 5.03 1.50 -26.71
CA HIS A 58 5.30 0.72 -27.92
C HIS A 58 5.52 -0.76 -27.67
N ASP A 59 6.24 -1.15 -26.61
CA ASP A 59 6.58 -2.55 -26.37
C ASP A 59 5.52 -3.22 -25.50
N LEU A 60 5.12 -2.57 -24.40
CA LEU A 60 4.17 -3.11 -23.42
C LEU A 60 2.69 -2.72 -23.72
N LYS A 61 2.46 -1.92 -24.78
CA LYS A 61 1.11 -1.55 -25.26
C LYS A 61 0.25 -0.84 -24.20
N PHE A 62 0.86 -0.04 -23.35
CA PHE A 62 0.11 0.88 -22.50
C PHE A 62 -0.47 2.03 -23.34
N ASP A 63 -1.53 2.64 -22.82
CA ASP A 63 -2.10 3.89 -23.34
C ASP A 63 -2.22 4.93 -22.22
N GLU A 64 -2.44 6.18 -22.57
CA GLU A 64 -2.51 7.27 -21.59
C GLU A 64 -3.60 7.06 -20.53
N ALA A 65 -4.78 6.64 -20.96
CA ALA A 65 -5.92 6.42 -20.06
C ALA A 65 -5.59 5.32 -19.04
N GLY A 66 -4.96 4.25 -19.52
CA GLY A 66 -4.51 3.16 -18.67
C GLY A 66 -3.39 3.55 -17.72
N LEU A 67 -2.42 4.37 -18.14
CA LEU A 67 -1.38 4.88 -17.25
C LEU A 67 -1.97 5.78 -16.16
N HIS A 68 -2.95 6.62 -16.50
CA HIS A 68 -3.67 7.41 -15.49
C HIS A 68 -4.42 6.54 -14.49
N ARG A 69 -5.08 5.47 -14.97
CA ARG A 69 -5.76 4.49 -14.12
C ARG A 69 -4.78 3.76 -13.20
N ASP A 70 -3.68 3.27 -13.75
CA ASP A 70 -2.66 2.52 -13.00
C ASP A 70 -1.99 3.41 -11.94
N ARG A 71 -1.80 4.69 -12.23
CA ARG A 71 -1.32 5.68 -11.26
C ARG A 71 -2.24 5.77 -10.03
N ILE A 72 -3.56 5.76 -10.25
CA ILE A 72 -4.53 5.77 -9.15
C ILE A 72 -4.48 4.44 -8.38
N LEU A 73 -4.41 3.32 -9.08
CA LEU A 73 -4.29 1.99 -8.48
C LEU A 73 -3.05 1.91 -7.56
N VAL A 74 -1.87 2.30 -8.06
CA VAL A 74 -0.61 2.33 -7.28
C VAL A 74 -0.74 3.23 -6.06
N ARG A 75 -1.30 4.42 -6.21
CA ARG A 75 -1.52 5.36 -5.10
C ARG A 75 -2.43 4.81 -4.02
N LEU A 76 -3.53 4.17 -4.41
CA LEU A 76 -4.47 3.56 -3.46
C LEU A 76 -3.83 2.38 -2.73
N THR A 77 -3.11 1.52 -3.44
CA THR A 77 -2.41 0.39 -2.84
C THR A 77 -1.35 0.88 -1.84
N ALA A 78 -0.52 1.83 -2.24
CA ALA A 78 0.49 2.44 -1.37
C ALA A 78 -0.12 3.11 -0.13
N LEU A 79 -1.23 3.85 -0.29
CA LEU A 79 -1.93 4.48 0.83
C LEU A 79 -2.47 3.45 1.84
N LEU A 80 -2.94 2.31 1.35
CA LEU A 80 -3.69 1.32 2.13
C LEU A 80 -2.84 0.11 2.56
N HIS A 81 -1.54 0.06 2.23
CA HIS A 81 -0.70 -1.10 2.50
C HIS A 81 -0.71 -1.51 3.97
N ASP A 82 -0.69 -0.54 4.87
CA ASP A 82 -0.61 -0.71 6.32
C ASP A 82 -1.97 -0.66 7.05
N VAL A 83 -3.10 -0.54 6.32
CA VAL A 83 -4.41 -0.36 6.95
C VAL A 83 -4.82 -1.53 7.86
N GLY A 84 -4.22 -2.70 7.68
CA GLY A 84 -4.44 -3.90 8.49
C GLY A 84 -3.54 -4.04 9.73
N HIS A 85 -2.59 -3.14 9.93
CA HIS A 85 -1.64 -3.26 11.05
C HIS A 85 -2.31 -3.21 12.43
N SER A 86 -1.80 -4.05 13.33
CA SER A 86 -2.19 -4.06 14.75
C SER A 86 -1.53 -2.93 15.55
N PRO A 87 -2.04 -2.59 16.76
CA PRO A 87 -1.44 -1.55 17.62
C PRO A 87 0.02 -1.79 18.00
N PHE A 88 0.45 -3.05 18.06
CA PHE A 88 1.83 -3.43 18.44
C PHE A 88 2.70 -3.78 17.25
N SER A 89 2.30 -3.37 16.05
CA SER A 89 3.05 -3.58 14.83
C SER A 89 3.38 -5.06 14.58
N HIS A 90 4.57 -5.38 14.08
CA HIS A 90 4.99 -6.76 13.80
C HIS A 90 5.06 -7.66 15.05
N ALA A 91 5.30 -7.10 16.25
CA ALA A 91 5.32 -7.88 17.49
C ALA A 91 3.99 -8.59 17.77
N ALA A 92 2.87 -8.12 17.26
CA ALA A 92 1.58 -8.78 17.42
C ALA A 92 1.31 -9.87 16.38
N GLU A 93 2.10 -9.98 15.32
CA GLU A 93 1.88 -11.00 14.28
C GLU A 93 2.08 -12.42 14.81
N ASP A 94 2.92 -12.60 15.83
CA ASP A 94 3.08 -13.88 16.54
C ASP A 94 1.81 -14.34 17.27
N LEU A 95 0.86 -13.45 17.49
CA LEU A 95 -0.43 -13.74 18.10
C LEU A 95 -1.55 -13.97 17.08
N PHE A 96 -1.28 -13.74 15.79
CA PHE A 96 -2.28 -13.91 14.75
C PHE A 96 -2.61 -15.38 14.52
N PRO A 97 -3.82 -15.69 14.05
CA PRO A 97 -4.21 -17.04 13.69
C PRO A 97 -3.25 -17.67 12.68
N LYS A 98 -3.07 -18.99 12.79
CA LYS A 98 -2.33 -19.76 11.79
C LYS A 98 -3.14 -19.91 10.53
N VAL A 99 -2.45 -19.97 9.38
CA VAL A 99 -3.06 -20.27 8.09
C VAL A 99 -3.27 -21.79 8.03
N GLU A 100 -4.50 -22.26 7.99
CA GLU A 100 -4.86 -23.69 8.05
C GLU A 100 -4.12 -24.56 7.02
N SER A 101 -3.86 -24.00 5.82
CA SER A 101 -3.19 -24.72 4.73
C SER A 101 -1.66 -24.66 4.75
N ALA A 102 -1.05 -23.88 5.64
CA ALA A 102 0.38 -23.57 5.63
C ALA A 102 1.13 -23.92 6.93
N GLY A 103 0.60 -24.86 7.73
CA GLY A 103 1.24 -25.38 8.93
C GLY A 103 1.43 -24.33 10.03
N GLU A 104 2.68 -24.01 10.38
CA GLU A 104 3.00 -23.02 11.41
C GLU A 104 2.94 -21.56 10.93
N THR A 105 2.72 -21.32 9.64
CA THR A 105 2.65 -19.98 9.07
C THR A 105 1.41 -19.22 9.59
N ARG A 106 1.61 -18.00 10.02
CA ARG A 106 0.53 -17.12 10.50
C ARG A 106 0.15 -16.10 9.44
N PHE A 107 -1.08 -15.61 9.54
CA PHE A 107 -1.47 -14.44 8.77
C PHE A 107 -0.58 -13.25 9.13
N LYS A 108 -0.28 -12.43 8.13
CA LYS A 108 0.46 -11.18 8.29
C LYS A 108 -0.48 -9.99 8.13
N HIS A 109 0.00 -8.80 8.49
CA HIS A 109 -0.79 -7.56 8.38
C HIS A 109 -1.28 -7.27 6.96
N GLU A 110 -0.55 -7.72 5.91
CA GLU A 110 -0.95 -7.53 4.51
C GLU A 110 -2.29 -8.25 4.23
N ALA A 111 -2.48 -9.46 4.77
CA ALA A 111 -3.74 -10.18 4.61
C ALA A 111 -4.92 -9.45 5.29
N TYR A 112 -4.67 -8.84 6.45
CA TYR A 112 -5.67 -8.00 7.12
C TYR A 112 -5.92 -6.70 6.36
N SER A 113 -4.88 -6.08 5.78
CA SER A 113 -5.03 -4.92 4.90
C SER A 113 -5.89 -5.26 3.69
N ALA A 114 -5.61 -6.37 3.02
CA ALA A 114 -6.41 -6.84 1.89
C ALA A 114 -7.87 -7.11 2.28
N ALA A 115 -8.11 -7.74 3.43
CA ALA A 115 -9.47 -7.99 3.92
C ALA A 115 -10.23 -6.68 4.21
N ILE A 116 -9.58 -5.69 4.86
CA ILE A 116 -10.18 -4.38 5.14
C ILE A 116 -10.49 -3.63 3.83
N ILE A 117 -9.60 -3.69 2.85
CA ILE A 117 -9.79 -3.08 1.53
C ILE A 117 -11.00 -3.70 0.84
N LYS A 118 -11.08 -5.04 0.80
CA LYS A 118 -12.14 -5.80 0.13
C LYS A 118 -13.52 -5.68 0.80
N ASP A 119 -13.56 -5.47 2.12
CA ASP A 119 -14.81 -5.38 2.89
C ASP A 119 -15.16 -3.93 3.24
N LYS A 120 -14.38 -3.28 4.10
CA LYS A 120 -14.72 -1.97 4.68
C LYS A 120 -14.54 -0.79 3.74
N LEU A 121 -13.57 -0.87 2.82
CA LEU A 121 -13.23 0.22 1.92
C LEU A 121 -13.75 0.05 0.50
N ARG A 122 -14.35 -1.10 0.17
CA ARG A 122 -14.89 -1.40 -1.16
C ARG A 122 -15.82 -0.29 -1.67
N GLU A 123 -16.85 0.03 -0.90
CA GLU A 123 -17.83 1.03 -1.29
C GLU A 123 -17.20 2.42 -1.51
N VAL A 124 -16.30 2.82 -0.60
CA VAL A 124 -15.60 4.12 -0.69
C VAL A 124 -14.66 4.19 -1.88
N ILE A 125 -14.08 3.07 -2.30
CA ILE A 125 -13.21 3.00 -3.48
C ILE A 125 -14.07 2.99 -4.75
N GLU A 126 -15.02 2.07 -4.84
CA GLU A 126 -15.70 1.74 -6.09
C GLU A 126 -16.83 2.73 -6.44
N GLN A 127 -17.50 3.32 -5.43
CA GLN A 127 -18.62 4.26 -5.64
C GLN A 127 -18.21 5.73 -5.59
N HIS A 128 -16.92 6.04 -5.49
CA HIS A 128 -16.47 7.42 -5.50
C HIS A 128 -16.58 8.02 -6.90
N ALA A 129 -17.17 9.22 -7.02
CA ALA A 129 -17.41 9.90 -8.30
C ALA A 129 -16.16 10.02 -9.19
N LEU A 130 -14.96 10.22 -8.60
CA LEU A 130 -13.71 10.22 -9.37
C LEU A 130 -13.37 8.84 -9.96
N ASN A 131 -13.95 7.77 -9.43
CA ASN A 131 -13.71 6.42 -9.94
C ASN A 131 -14.58 6.06 -11.15
N ASP A 132 -15.60 6.86 -11.47
CA ASP A 132 -16.48 6.64 -12.64
C ASP A 132 -15.70 6.58 -13.96
N ASN A 133 -14.55 7.26 -14.04
CA ASN A 133 -13.68 7.27 -15.20
C ASN A 133 -12.57 6.20 -15.18
N TYR A 134 -12.29 5.61 -14.01
CA TYR A 134 -11.13 4.73 -13.83
C TYR A 134 -11.51 3.29 -13.54
N HIS A 135 -12.69 3.06 -12.96
CA HIS A 135 -13.20 1.74 -12.61
C HIS A 135 -12.18 0.87 -11.83
N VAL A 136 -11.44 1.49 -10.90
CA VAL A 136 -10.55 0.76 -10.01
C VAL A 136 -11.38 0.00 -8.98
N ARG A 137 -11.13 -1.31 -8.86
CA ARG A 137 -11.84 -2.18 -7.92
C ARG A 137 -11.01 -2.41 -6.64
N ALA A 138 -11.71 -2.59 -5.53
CA ALA A 138 -11.07 -2.92 -4.26
C ALA A 138 -10.24 -4.22 -4.34
N ASP A 139 -10.73 -5.19 -5.12
CA ASP A 139 -10.00 -6.45 -5.34
C ASP A 139 -8.66 -6.23 -6.06
N GLU A 140 -8.58 -5.31 -7.02
CA GLU A 140 -7.32 -5.00 -7.71
C GLU A 140 -6.30 -4.34 -6.77
N VAL A 141 -6.77 -3.43 -5.90
CA VAL A 141 -5.91 -2.79 -4.89
C VAL A 141 -5.35 -3.83 -3.92
N ALA A 142 -6.19 -4.73 -3.44
CA ALA A 142 -5.78 -5.79 -2.52
C ALA A 142 -4.85 -6.81 -3.21
N ASN A 143 -5.15 -7.22 -4.46
CA ASN A 143 -4.32 -8.17 -5.20
C ASN A 143 -2.94 -7.59 -5.53
N LEU A 144 -2.85 -6.31 -5.85
CA LEU A 144 -1.55 -5.65 -6.06
C LEU A 144 -0.74 -5.59 -4.75
N LEU A 145 -1.40 -5.33 -3.62
CA LEU A 145 -0.78 -5.36 -2.29
C LEU A 145 -0.25 -6.76 -1.92
N GLU A 146 -1.03 -7.80 -2.16
CA GLU A 146 -0.63 -9.19 -1.89
C GLU A 146 0.37 -9.74 -2.91
N GLY A 147 0.74 -8.95 -3.94
CA GLY A 147 1.63 -9.39 -5.01
C GLY A 147 0.98 -10.41 -5.95
N LEU A 148 -0.34 -10.43 -6.03
CA LEU A 148 -1.16 -11.34 -6.84
C LEU A 148 -1.93 -10.58 -7.94
N PRO A 149 -1.26 -9.81 -8.81
CA PRO A 149 -1.95 -9.03 -9.83
C PRO A 149 -2.66 -9.95 -10.84
N GLU A 150 -3.89 -9.59 -11.18
CA GLU A 150 -4.73 -10.36 -12.11
C GLU A 150 -4.26 -10.31 -13.57
N SER A 151 -3.40 -9.35 -13.92
CA SER A 151 -2.93 -9.17 -15.30
C SER A 151 -1.45 -8.85 -15.37
N GLY A 152 -0.81 -9.18 -16.48
CA GLY A 152 0.60 -8.85 -16.76
C GLY A 152 0.90 -7.34 -16.69
N ARG A 153 -0.10 -6.49 -16.99
CA ARG A 153 0.02 -5.04 -16.90
C ARG A 153 0.30 -4.57 -15.46
N SER A 154 -0.42 -5.09 -14.50
CA SER A 154 -0.24 -4.72 -13.08
C SER A 154 1.10 -5.20 -12.51
N LEU A 155 1.71 -6.24 -13.09
CA LEU A 155 3.03 -6.73 -12.67
C LEU A 155 4.12 -5.67 -12.81
N VAL A 156 4.02 -4.76 -13.79
CA VAL A 156 4.98 -3.66 -13.98
C VAL A 156 5.06 -2.77 -12.74
N TRP A 157 3.95 -2.61 -12.03
CA TRP A 157 3.85 -1.73 -10.87
C TRP A 157 4.07 -2.43 -9.53
N ARG A 158 4.14 -3.75 -9.54
CA ARG A 158 4.29 -4.56 -8.33
C ARG A 158 5.50 -4.15 -7.50
N ASP A 159 6.64 -3.94 -8.14
CA ASP A 159 7.91 -3.66 -7.47
C ASP A 159 7.94 -2.28 -6.79
N ILE A 160 7.04 -1.37 -7.18
CA ILE A 160 6.84 -0.10 -6.45
C ILE A 160 6.26 -0.37 -5.05
N ILE A 161 5.43 -1.43 -4.90
CA ILE A 161 4.70 -1.74 -3.66
C ILE A 161 5.41 -2.82 -2.83
N THR A 162 5.96 -3.85 -3.48
CA THR A 162 6.51 -5.05 -2.81
C THR A 162 7.90 -5.46 -3.32
N GLY A 163 8.64 -4.52 -3.89
CA GLY A 163 9.98 -4.73 -4.42
C GLY A 163 11.08 -4.71 -3.35
N GLN A 164 12.33 -4.90 -3.77
CA GLN A 164 13.48 -4.74 -2.87
C GLN A 164 13.75 -3.29 -2.49
N MET A 165 13.42 -2.35 -3.38
CA MET A 165 13.51 -0.90 -3.19
C MET A 165 12.12 -0.31 -3.42
N ASP A 166 11.17 -0.75 -2.62
CA ASP A 166 9.78 -0.31 -2.69
C ASP A 166 9.55 1.04 -1.99
N ALA A 167 8.37 1.59 -2.19
CA ALA A 167 7.99 2.88 -1.65
C ALA A 167 7.89 2.87 -0.12
N ASP A 168 7.53 1.74 0.48
CA ASP A 168 7.46 1.55 1.93
C ASP A 168 8.85 1.72 2.56
N ARG A 169 9.85 0.98 2.06
CA ARG A 169 11.24 1.08 2.54
C ARG A 169 11.81 2.47 2.34
N MET A 170 11.57 3.09 1.20
CA MET A 170 12.04 4.45 0.93
C MET A 170 11.46 5.47 1.90
N ASP A 171 10.16 5.38 2.25
CA ASP A 171 9.57 6.29 3.22
C ASP A 171 10.09 6.03 4.62
N TYR A 172 10.06 4.78 5.13
CA TYR A 172 10.45 4.55 6.52
C TYR A 172 11.94 4.79 6.77
N LEU A 173 12.84 4.44 5.85
CA LEU A 173 14.27 4.72 5.98
C LEU A 173 14.55 6.23 6.06
N LEU A 174 13.88 7.00 5.21
CA LEU A 174 14.01 8.45 5.24
C LEU A 174 13.41 9.04 6.52
N ARG A 175 12.22 8.58 6.89
CA ARG A 175 11.48 9.07 8.06
C ARG A 175 12.21 8.75 9.35
N ASP A 176 12.69 7.52 9.52
CA ASP A 176 13.42 7.09 10.71
C ASP A 176 14.77 7.81 10.85
N SER A 177 15.37 8.26 9.75
CA SER A 177 16.60 9.07 9.77
C SER A 177 16.38 10.51 10.24
N LEU A 178 15.14 11.01 10.26
CA LEU A 178 14.78 12.37 10.70
C LEU A 178 14.37 12.44 12.18
N HIS A 179 14.20 11.30 12.84
CA HIS A 179 13.75 11.16 14.23
C HIS A 179 14.77 10.40 15.08
#